data_5d6dcdea468bfa589a6107dbc86c7a98
#
_entry.id   5d6dcdea468bfa589a6107dbc86c7a98
#
_cell.length_a   1.000
_cell.length_b   1.000
_cell.length_c   1.000
_cell.angle_alpha   90.00
_cell.angle_beta   90.00
_cell.angle_gamma   90.00
#
_symmetry.space_group_name_H-M   'P 1'
#
loop_
_entity.id
_entity.type
_entity.pdbx_description
1 polymer ?
#
loop_
_entity_poly.entity_id
_entity_poly.type
_entity_poly.pdbx_seq_one_letter_code
_entity_poly.pdbx_strand_id
1 'polypeptide(L)'
;MSICQDIINTNNALRENSSTQGQVQYDTLIANINAQDTQMQNAKTLMISLNAKADAMLQKANDILESDKFTETDKYSVGAYIAKIQALKQDYHFAYNQIEKRQVALKSFLNFAKDYEILVKNRVSLEAELTQLQTQLTQLQAELQQLINERQRYIDELARLDAELINIDNAYNNLENDLESKKNQIRELGGVIPPDNIVAEDRTAQKQALDTKIEIIKNKTLVLQFNSNFNADLQLAYPFLTIYQLERQSIICAICTNRYLRNINRQNANIQRNQIAVYNSRIEAKNAEITQKHSDISQKNSEIQNAKNLISSRATTFNTTFMQSQKALVEGIDLSFDYRAEPS
;
A
#
# COMPACT_ATOMS: atom_id res chain seq x y z
N MET A 1 -13.65 24.46 35.34
CA MET A 1 -14.51 23.34 34.83
C MET A 1 -14.25 22.13 35.71
N SER A 2 -15.27 21.33 36.01
CA SER A 2 -15.07 20.14 36.86
C SER A 2 -14.33 19.09 36.02
N ILE A 3 -13.50 18.27 36.67
CA ILE A 3 -12.77 17.16 36.01
C ILE A 3 -13.70 16.22 35.24
N CYS A 4 -14.95 16.10 35.70
CA CYS A 4 -15.98 15.31 35.03
C CYS A 4 -16.33 15.89 33.66
N GLN A 5 -16.41 17.21 33.54
CA GLN A 5 -16.69 17.86 32.26
C GLN A 5 -15.51 17.72 31.28
N ASP A 6 -14.27 17.81 31.78
CA ASP A 6 -13.07 17.61 30.95
C ASP A 6 -12.99 16.16 30.44
N ILE A 7 -13.38 15.17 31.24
CA ILE A 7 -13.49 13.77 30.86
C ILE A 7 -14.53 13.59 29.75
N ILE A 8 -15.73 14.15 29.93
CA ILE A 8 -16.81 14.07 28.93
C ILE A 8 -16.37 14.73 27.61
N ASN A 9 -15.78 15.91 27.68
CA ASN A 9 -15.32 16.65 26.52
C ASN A 9 -14.22 15.87 25.76
N THR A 10 -13.26 15.29 26.48
CA THR A 10 -12.18 14.48 25.91
C THR A 10 -12.72 13.22 25.27
N ASN A 11 -13.66 12.50 25.90
CA ASN A 11 -14.30 11.32 25.31
C ASN A 11 -15.09 11.66 24.06
N ASN A 12 -15.80 12.78 24.02
CA ASN A 12 -16.50 13.23 22.82
C ASN A 12 -15.51 13.60 21.70
N ALA A 13 -14.42 14.31 22.02
CA ALA A 13 -13.37 14.63 21.05
C ALA A 13 -12.70 13.38 20.48
N LEU A 14 -12.43 12.35 21.30
CA LEU A 14 -11.87 11.07 20.86
C LEU A 14 -12.88 10.28 20.00
N ARG A 15 -14.17 10.41 20.26
CA ARG A 15 -15.23 9.79 19.47
C ARG A 15 -15.36 10.44 18.09
N GLU A 16 -15.25 11.76 18.01
CA GLU A 16 -15.48 12.56 16.79
C GLU A 16 -14.23 12.73 15.94
N ASN A 17 -13.05 12.78 16.56
CA ASN A 17 -11.76 12.98 15.89
C ASN A 17 -10.80 11.83 16.14
N SER A 18 -10.47 11.11 15.10
CA SER A 18 -9.39 10.10 15.06
C SER A 18 -7.97 10.70 15.06
N SER A 19 -7.81 11.95 15.47
CA SER A 19 -6.57 12.71 15.29
C SER A 19 -5.58 12.55 16.46
N THR A 20 -4.30 12.77 16.16
CA THR A 20 -3.19 12.89 17.11
C THR A 20 -3.51 13.85 18.28
N GLN A 21 -4.33 14.86 18.03
CA GLN A 21 -4.76 15.85 19.01
C GLN A 21 -5.66 15.25 20.10
N GLY A 22 -6.55 14.30 19.75
CA GLY A 22 -7.36 13.57 20.72
C GLY A 22 -6.51 12.73 21.69
N GLN A 23 -5.43 12.10 21.19
CA GLN A 23 -4.51 11.34 22.03
C GLN A 23 -3.75 12.23 23.01
N VAL A 24 -3.27 13.39 22.58
CA VAL A 24 -2.58 14.36 23.47
C VAL A 24 -3.49 14.87 24.58
N GLN A 25 -4.77 15.17 24.27
CA GLN A 25 -5.77 15.57 25.27
C GLN A 25 -6.03 14.46 26.28
N TYR A 26 -6.10 13.22 25.83
CA TYR A 26 -6.30 12.05 26.67
C TYR A 26 -5.12 11.84 27.63
N ASP A 27 -3.88 11.86 27.12
CA ASP A 27 -2.67 11.72 27.94
C ASP A 27 -2.57 12.81 29.01
N THR A 28 -2.93 14.04 28.66
CA THR A 28 -2.99 15.18 29.60
C THR A 28 -4.03 14.94 30.69
N LEU A 29 -5.20 14.43 30.32
CA LEU A 29 -6.26 14.10 31.29
C LEU A 29 -5.82 13.01 32.27
N ILE A 30 -5.22 11.93 31.80
CA ILE A 30 -4.69 10.85 32.63
C ILE A 30 -3.60 11.35 33.56
N ALA A 31 -2.68 12.21 33.09
CA ALA A 31 -1.67 12.83 33.94
C ALA A 31 -2.29 13.68 35.07
N ASN A 32 -3.30 14.48 34.76
CA ASN A 32 -4.02 15.29 35.74
C ASN A 32 -4.74 14.44 36.81
N ILE A 33 -5.38 13.32 36.40
CA ILE A 33 -6.05 12.41 37.31
C ILE A 33 -5.05 11.72 38.25
N ASN A 34 -3.91 11.26 37.72
CA ASN A 34 -2.84 10.67 38.52
C ASN A 34 -2.26 11.66 39.54
N ALA A 35 -2.08 12.94 39.16
CA ALA A 35 -1.64 13.97 40.06
C ALA A 35 -2.67 14.20 41.21
N GLN A 36 -3.96 14.20 40.91
CA GLN A 36 -5.00 14.30 41.91
C GLN A 36 -5.06 13.07 42.85
N ASP A 37 -4.92 11.85 42.35
CA ASP A 37 -4.83 10.64 43.17
C ASP A 37 -3.65 10.74 44.17
N THR A 38 -2.49 11.23 43.69
CA THR A 38 -1.32 11.48 44.55
C THR A 38 -1.61 12.50 45.66
N GLN A 39 -2.28 13.63 45.33
CA GLN A 39 -2.67 14.63 46.30
C GLN A 39 -3.63 14.06 47.36
N MET A 40 -4.61 13.25 46.95
CA MET A 40 -5.54 12.58 47.88
C MET A 40 -4.82 11.57 48.76
N GLN A 41 -3.84 10.85 48.25
CA GLN A 41 -3.03 9.93 49.03
C GLN A 41 -2.23 10.65 50.13
N ASN A 42 -1.66 11.82 49.79
CA ASN A 42 -0.96 12.66 50.74
C ASN A 42 -1.90 13.20 51.81
N ALA A 43 -3.12 13.64 51.42
CA ALA A 43 -4.14 14.10 52.35
C ALA A 43 -4.60 12.98 53.32
N LYS A 44 -4.78 11.73 52.83
CA LYS A 44 -5.09 10.57 53.71
C LYS A 44 -3.99 10.33 54.73
N THR A 45 -2.73 10.37 54.30
CA THR A 45 -1.56 10.18 55.17
C THR A 45 -1.55 11.25 56.28
N LEU A 46 -1.84 12.51 55.93
CA LEU A 46 -1.94 13.60 56.89
C LEU A 46 -3.09 13.36 57.89
N MET A 47 -4.29 12.98 57.43
CA MET A 47 -5.45 12.67 58.29
C MET A 47 -5.16 11.53 59.27
N ILE A 48 -4.46 10.48 58.85
CA ILE A 48 -4.01 9.38 59.72
C ILE A 48 -3.06 9.91 60.79
N SER A 49 -2.11 10.77 60.42
CA SER A 49 -1.17 11.37 61.38
C SER A 49 -1.86 12.29 62.40
N LEU A 50 -2.84 13.12 61.95
CA LEU A 50 -3.61 14.00 62.83
C LEU A 50 -4.50 13.19 63.75
N ASN A 51 -5.13 12.12 63.32
CA ASN A 51 -5.90 11.23 64.15
C ASN A 51 -5.03 10.58 65.24
N ALA A 52 -3.84 10.11 64.90
CA ALA A 52 -2.90 9.56 65.88
C ALA A 52 -2.46 10.58 66.95
N LYS A 53 -2.22 11.84 66.54
CA LYS A 53 -1.95 12.95 67.47
C LYS A 53 -3.13 13.23 68.39
N ALA A 54 -4.36 13.26 67.89
CA ALA A 54 -5.57 13.41 68.65
C ALA A 54 -5.75 12.27 69.70
N ASP A 55 -5.45 11.04 69.31
CA ASP A 55 -5.46 9.88 70.23
C ASP A 55 -4.44 10.05 71.38
N ALA A 56 -3.22 10.49 71.04
CA ALA A 56 -2.22 10.77 72.09
C ALA A 56 -2.61 11.92 73.01
N MET A 57 -3.30 12.94 72.48
CA MET A 57 -3.85 14.06 73.32
C MET A 57 -4.97 13.56 74.17
N LEU A 58 -5.91 12.75 73.72
CA LEU A 58 -6.97 12.16 74.49
C LEU A 58 -6.42 11.29 75.63
N GLN A 59 -5.40 10.48 75.33
CA GLN A 59 -4.76 9.66 76.37
C GLN A 59 -4.18 10.55 77.49
N LYS A 60 -3.44 11.62 77.18
CA LYS A 60 -2.90 12.53 78.13
C LYS A 60 -4.00 13.27 78.94
N ALA A 61 -5.09 13.65 78.30
CA ALA A 61 -6.20 14.30 78.92
C ALA A 61 -6.91 13.34 79.89
N ASN A 62 -7.08 12.08 79.55
CA ASN A 62 -7.64 11.07 80.47
C ASN A 62 -6.70 10.81 81.67
N ASP A 63 -5.38 10.72 81.40
CA ASP A 63 -4.41 10.56 82.51
C ASP A 63 -4.51 11.71 83.51
N ILE A 64 -4.86 12.97 83.10
CA ILE A 64 -5.09 14.11 83.96
C ILE A 64 -6.38 13.93 84.74
N LEU A 65 -7.45 13.48 84.13
CA LEU A 65 -8.73 13.22 84.79
C LEU A 65 -8.64 12.18 85.89
N GLU A 66 -7.83 11.17 85.71
CA GLU A 66 -7.60 10.07 86.61
C GLU A 66 -6.61 10.42 87.73
N SER A 67 -5.89 11.53 87.63
CA SER A 67 -4.84 11.92 88.54
C SER A 67 -5.48 12.76 89.74
N ASP A 68 -5.05 12.38 90.92
CA ASP A 68 -5.40 13.14 92.18
C ASP A 68 -4.65 14.48 92.38
N LYS A 69 -3.77 14.80 91.37
CA LYS A 69 -2.94 16.00 91.45
C LYS A 69 -3.64 17.26 90.91
N PHE A 70 -4.87 17.16 90.37
CA PHE A 70 -5.60 18.26 89.72
C PHE A 70 -6.90 18.55 90.45
N THR A 71 -7.30 19.84 90.46
CA THR A 71 -8.57 20.28 91.07
C THR A 71 -9.76 19.88 90.23
N GLU A 72 -10.97 19.86 90.82
CA GLU A 72 -12.22 19.61 90.11
C GLU A 72 -12.47 20.64 89.01
N THR A 73 -12.01 21.88 89.15
CA THR A 73 -12.10 22.94 88.13
C THR A 73 -11.19 22.62 86.95
N ASP A 74 -9.97 22.11 87.26
CA ASP A 74 -9.03 21.69 86.22
C ASP A 74 -9.60 20.49 85.45
N LYS A 75 -10.15 19.51 86.15
CA LYS A 75 -10.76 18.31 85.50
C LYS A 75 -11.96 18.69 84.64
N TYR A 76 -12.79 19.66 85.06
CA TYR A 76 -13.90 20.18 84.28
C TYR A 76 -13.39 20.80 82.93
N SER A 77 -12.33 21.61 83.00
CA SER A 77 -11.70 22.20 81.81
C SER A 77 -11.11 21.17 80.89
N VAL A 78 -10.49 20.10 81.40
CA VAL A 78 -9.95 18.98 80.63
C VAL A 78 -11.09 18.19 79.98
N GLY A 79 -12.23 18.00 80.69
CA GLY A 79 -13.41 17.34 80.10
C GLY A 79 -13.95 18.09 78.87
N ALA A 80 -14.02 19.44 78.97
CA ALA A 80 -14.39 20.26 77.80
C ALA A 80 -13.39 20.16 76.65
N TYR A 81 -12.10 20.01 76.94
CA TYR A 81 -11.04 19.82 75.95
C TYR A 81 -11.15 18.45 75.29
N ILE A 82 -11.41 17.41 76.04
CA ILE A 82 -11.67 16.04 75.51
C ILE A 82 -12.83 16.09 74.51
N ALA A 83 -13.93 16.74 74.83
CA ALA A 83 -15.08 16.86 73.94
C ALA A 83 -14.69 17.52 72.59
N LYS A 84 -13.88 18.58 72.64
CA LYS A 84 -13.35 19.25 71.44
C LYS A 84 -12.43 18.30 70.60
N ILE A 85 -11.52 17.55 71.21
CA ILE A 85 -10.64 16.60 70.50
C ILE A 85 -11.49 15.48 69.85
N GLN A 86 -12.53 14.99 70.60
CA GLN A 86 -13.42 13.96 70.03
C GLN A 86 -14.20 14.48 68.83
N ALA A 87 -14.68 15.72 68.87
CA ALA A 87 -15.30 16.34 67.71
C ALA A 87 -14.37 16.48 66.51
N LEU A 88 -13.12 16.96 66.74
CA LEU A 88 -12.09 17.00 65.72
C LEU A 88 -11.75 15.61 65.10
N LYS A 89 -11.72 14.57 65.94
CA LYS A 89 -11.56 13.19 65.45
C LYS A 89 -12.70 12.77 64.55
N GLN A 90 -13.93 13.10 64.85
CA GLN A 90 -15.07 12.81 63.99
C GLN A 90 -14.97 13.54 62.68
N ASP A 91 -14.57 14.82 62.70
CA ASP A 91 -14.34 15.59 61.47
C ASP A 91 -13.21 15.00 60.61
N TYR A 92 -12.10 14.62 61.23
CA TYR A 92 -11.01 13.93 60.50
C TYR A 92 -11.44 12.59 59.91
N HIS A 93 -12.23 11.80 60.66
CA HIS A 93 -12.73 10.53 60.19
C HIS A 93 -13.73 10.72 59.02
N PHE A 94 -14.59 11.74 59.14
CA PHE A 94 -15.47 12.11 58.04
C PHE A 94 -14.69 12.54 56.78
N ALA A 95 -13.72 13.44 56.90
CA ALA A 95 -12.89 13.91 55.82
C ALA A 95 -12.10 12.75 55.18
N TYR A 96 -11.51 11.86 55.97
CA TYR A 96 -10.82 10.67 55.49
C TYR A 96 -11.76 9.79 54.63
N ASN A 97 -12.96 9.50 55.13
CA ASN A 97 -13.93 8.68 54.39
C ASN A 97 -14.37 9.33 53.06
N GLN A 98 -14.50 10.67 53.05
CA GLN A 98 -14.82 11.40 51.82
C GLN A 98 -13.69 11.32 50.80
N ILE A 99 -12.42 11.49 51.24
CA ILE A 99 -11.25 11.34 50.38
C ILE A 99 -11.15 9.91 49.83
N GLU A 100 -11.39 8.90 50.69
CA GLU A 100 -11.36 7.49 50.28
C GLU A 100 -12.39 7.16 49.19
N LYS A 101 -13.64 7.59 49.39
CA LYS A 101 -14.73 7.46 48.39
C LYS A 101 -14.32 8.10 47.05
N ARG A 102 -13.74 9.30 47.10
CA ARG A 102 -13.26 10.02 45.92
C ARG A 102 -12.15 9.29 45.23
N GLN A 103 -11.17 8.74 45.99
CA GLN A 103 -10.09 7.91 45.43
C GLN A 103 -10.61 6.65 44.72
N VAL A 104 -11.59 5.97 45.35
CA VAL A 104 -12.22 4.79 44.72
C VAL A 104 -12.87 5.16 43.39
N ALA A 105 -13.60 6.29 43.34
CA ALA A 105 -14.21 6.78 42.12
C ALA A 105 -13.16 7.10 41.03
N LEU A 106 -12.07 7.79 41.39
CA LEU A 106 -10.99 8.10 40.47
C LEU A 106 -10.24 6.85 39.97
N LYS A 107 -9.96 5.88 40.84
CA LYS A 107 -9.34 4.62 40.46
C LYS A 107 -10.21 3.81 39.50
N SER A 108 -11.52 3.76 39.75
CA SER A 108 -12.47 3.13 38.84
C SER A 108 -12.46 3.80 37.45
N PHE A 109 -12.40 5.13 37.45
CA PHE A 109 -12.28 5.91 36.22
C PHE A 109 -10.95 5.65 35.50
N LEU A 110 -9.82 5.64 36.21
CA LEU A 110 -8.49 5.33 35.61
C LEU A 110 -8.45 3.96 34.97
N ASN A 111 -9.08 2.96 35.59
CA ASN A 111 -9.15 1.62 34.99
C ASN A 111 -9.96 1.64 33.69
N PHE A 112 -11.11 2.29 33.71
CA PHE A 112 -11.91 2.46 32.48
C PHE A 112 -11.14 3.25 31.41
N ALA A 113 -10.44 4.31 31.81
CA ALA A 113 -9.65 5.14 30.90
C ALA A 113 -8.50 4.37 30.24
N LYS A 114 -7.83 3.47 30.97
CA LYS A 114 -6.79 2.59 30.41
C LYS A 114 -7.34 1.64 29.35
N ASP A 115 -8.47 1.01 29.60
CA ASP A 115 -9.13 0.14 28.61
C ASP A 115 -9.50 0.93 27.35
N TYR A 116 -9.99 2.15 27.54
CA TYR A 116 -10.35 3.05 26.46
C TYR A 116 -9.12 3.48 25.62
N GLU A 117 -8.01 3.79 26.29
CA GLU A 117 -6.72 4.11 25.65
C GLU A 117 -6.24 3.00 24.72
N ILE A 118 -6.34 1.74 25.17
CA ILE A 118 -5.97 0.56 24.37
C ILE A 118 -6.81 0.52 23.08
N LEU A 119 -8.11 0.76 23.18
CA LEU A 119 -9.00 0.78 22.01
C LEU A 119 -8.63 1.88 21.00
N VAL A 120 -8.30 3.07 21.50
CA VAL A 120 -7.89 4.21 20.66
C VAL A 120 -6.55 3.93 19.97
N LYS A 121 -5.56 3.42 20.70
CA LYS A 121 -4.25 3.03 20.11
C LYS A 121 -4.41 1.95 19.04
N ASN A 122 -5.26 0.98 19.31
CA ASN A 122 -5.55 -0.10 18.33
C ASN A 122 -6.14 0.47 17.03
N ARG A 123 -7.10 1.39 17.12
CA ARG A 123 -7.67 2.05 15.95
C ARG A 123 -6.61 2.83 15.17
N VAL A 124 -5.75 3.60 15.84
CA VAL A 124 -4.68 4.38 15.19
C VAL A 124 -3.70 3.45 14.46
N SER A 125 -3.35 2.30 15.05
CA SER A 125 -2.52 1.28 14.39
C SER A 125 -3.18 0.74 13.12
N LEU A 126 -4.48 0.40 13.19
CA LEU A 126 -5.23 -0.09 12.04
C LEU A 126 -5.32 0.95 10.90
N GLU A 127 -5.49 2.24 11.23
CA GLU A 127 -5.50 3.33 10.25
C GLU A 127 -4.12 3.52 9.56
N ALA A 128 -3.03 3.36 10.31
CA ALA A 128 -1.68 3.38 9.75
C ALA A 128 -1.43 2.17 8.80
N GLU A 129 -1.86 0.97 9.19
CA GLU A 129 -1.79 -0.22 8.35
C GLU A 129 -2.61 -0.06 7.06
N LEU A 130 -3.81 0.53 7.15
CA LEU A 130 -4.63 0.84 5.97
C LEU A 130 -3.90 1.77 5.00
N THR A 131 -3.27 2.82 5.50
CA THR A 131 -2.49 3.75 4.68
C THR A 131 -1.34 3.04 3.96
N GLN A 132 -0.66 2.12 4.65
CA GLN A 132 0.40 1.30 4.06
C GLN A 132 -0.14 0.39 2.94
N LEU A 133 -1.27 -0.29 3.17
CA LEU A 133 -1.93 -1.13 2.17
C LEU A 133 -2.34 -0.33 0.92
N GLN A 134 -2.87 0.90 1.09
CA GLN A 134 -3.22 1.79 -0.02
C GLN A 134 -2.00 2.21 -0.83
N THR A 135 -0.87 2.49 -0.17
CA THR A 135 0.40 2.81 -0.85
C THR A 135 0.89 1.62 -1.67
N GLN A 136 0.85 0.41 -1.10
CA GLN A 136 1.22 -0.82 -1.80
C GLN A 136 0.31 -1.09 -3.02
N LEU A 137 -0.99 -0.84 -2.89
CA LEU A 137 -1.93 -0.96 -4.01
C LEU A 137 -1.57 -0.01 -5.16
N THR A 138 -1.26 1.24 -4.85
CA THR A 138 -0.85 2.23 -5.87
C THR A 138 0.42 1.78 -6.60
N GLN A 139 1.39 1.24 -5.86
CA GLN A 139 2.61 0.70 -6.46
C GLN A 139 2.32 -0.49 -7.39
N LEU A 140 1.50 -1.45 -6.96
CA LEU A 140 1.10 -2.60 -7.78
C LEU A 140 0.38 -2.18 -9.07
N GLN A 141 -0.48 -1.16 -8.99
CA GLN A 141 -1.16 -0.59 -10.17
C GLN A 141 -0.16 0.05 -11.15
N ALA A 142 0.85 0.76 -10.66
CA ALA A 142 1.91 1.32 -11.50
C ALA A 142 2.74 0.22 -12.18
N GLU A 143 3.11 -0.84 -11.47
CA GLU A 143 3.81 -1.99 -12.02
C GLU A 143 2.98 -2.73 -13.07
N LEU A 144 1.67 -2.89 -12.84
CA LEU A 144 0.74 -3.45 -13.83
C LEU A 144 0.73 -2.61 -15.12
N GLN A 145 0.66 -1.29 -15.00
CA GLN A 145 0.67 -0.41 -16.18
C GLN A 145 1.98 -0.51 -16.97
N GLN A 146 3.12 -0.66 -16.30
CA GLN A 146 4.39 -0.91 -16.98
C GLN A 146 4.37 -2.22 -17.77
N LEU A 147 3.89 -3.32 -17.17
CA LEU A 147 3.76 -4.62 -17.84
C LEU A 147 2.86 -4.55 -19.08
N ILE A 148 1.74 -3.82 -18.98
CA ILE A 148 0.82 -3.58 -20.10
C ILE A 148 1.53 -2.83 -21.22
N ASN A 149 2.27 -1.77 -20.91
CA ASN A 149 3.01 -0.98 -21.90
C ASN A 149 4.11 -1.79 -22.59
N GLU A 150 4.84 -2.61 -21.82
CA GLU A 150 5.86 -3.51 -22.38
C GLU A 150 5.25 -4.58 -23.30
N ARG A 151 4.14 -5.21 -22.88
CA ARG A 151 3.39 -6.14 -23.75
C ARG A 151 2.96 -5.47 -25.05
N GLN A 152 2.48 -4.23 -25.00
CA GLN A 152 2.04 -3.50 -26.17
C GLN A 152 3.17 -3.32 -27.20
N ARG A 153 4.40 -3.04 -26.76
CA ARG A 153 5.57 -2.96 -27.66
C ARG A 153 5.80 -4.27 -28.43
N TYR A 154 5.64 -5.43 -27.78
CA TYR A 154 5.75 -6.72 -28.45
C TYR A 154 4.61 -6.98 -29.44
N ILE A 155 3.39 -6.52 -29.11
CA ILE A 155 2.24 -6.60 -30.03
C ILE A 155 2.47 -5.73 -31.27
N ASP A 156 2.95 -4.50 -31.09
CA ASP A 156 3.23 -3.57 -32.19
C ASP A 156 4.33 -4.12 -33.10
N GLU A 157 5.38 -4.68 -32.52
CA GLU A 157 6.46 -5.32 -33.30
C GLU A 157 5.97 -6.59 -34.03
N LEU A 158 5.11 -7.39 -33.42
CA LEU A 158 4.49 -8.53 -34.10
C LEU A 158 3.65 -8.07 -35.29
N ALA A 159 2.85 -7.03 -35.15
CA ALA A 159 2.05 -6.47 -36.24
C ALA A 159 2.93 -5.95 -37.40
N ARG A 160 4.07 -5.32 -37.09
CA ARG A 160 5.08 -4.91 -38.10
C ARG A 160 5.64 -6.11 -38.85
N LEU A 161 6.00 -7.17 -38.13
CA LEU A 161 6.54 -8.39 -38.72
C LEU A 161 5.49 -9.13 -39.58
N ASP A 162 4.25 -9.18 -39.17
CA ASP A 162 3.15 -9.77 -39.92
C ASP A 162 2.88 -8.98 -41.22
N ALA A 163 2.93 -7.65 -41.19
CA ALA A 163 2.82 -6.80 -42.38
C ALA A 163 4.01 -6.99 -43.33
N GLU A 164 5.22 -7.10 -42.80
CA GLU A 164 6.43 -7.40 -43.58
C GLU A 164 6.35 -8.78 -44.25
N LEU A 165 5.81 -9.79 -43.54
CA LEU A 165 5.59 -11.12 -44.08
C LEU A 165 4.66 -11.12 -45.30
N ILE A 166 3.58 -10.32 -45.25
CA ILE A 166 2.67 -10.15 -46.40
C ILE A 166 3.43 -9.58 -47.61
N ASN A 167 4.31 -8.61 -47.41
CA ASN A 167 5.12 -8.02 -48.49
C ASN A 167 6.11 -9.06 -49.06
N ILE A 168 6.73 -9.86 -48.20
CA ILE A 168 7.64 -10.94 -48.62
C ILE A 168 6.86 -12.00 -49.40
N ASP A 169 5.65 -12.39 -48.99
CA ASP A 169 4.83 -13.38 -49.69
C ASP A 169 4.36 -12.85 -51.07
N ASN A 170 3.98 -11.58 -51.16
CA ASN A 170 3.64 -10.93 -52.43
C ASN A 170 4.85 -10.90 -53.39
N ALA A 171 6.03 -10.51 -52.89
CA ALA A 171 7.26 -10.51 -53.67
C ALA A 171 7.63 -11.94 -54.13
N TYR A 172 7.43 -12.94 -53.29
CA TYR A 172 7.64 -14.35 -53.64
C TYR A 172 6.75 -14.79 -54.82
N ASN A 173 5.44 -14.49 -54.75
CA ASN A 173 4.50 -14.84 -55.82
C ASN A 173 4.86 -14.16 -57.15
N ASN A 174 5.29 -12.89 -57.13
CA ASN A 174 5.75 -12.20 -58.32
C ASN A 174 7.00 -12.86 -58.89
N LEU A 175 7.97 -13.23 -58.06
CA LEU A 175 9.19 -13.93 -58.52
C LEU A 175 8.89 -15.30 -59.08
N GLU A 176 7.92 -16.06 -58.58
CA GLU A 176 7.49 -17.33 -59.15
C GLU A 176 6.86 -17.13 -60.56
N ASN A 177 6.04 -16.12 -60.74
CA ASN A 177 5.47 -15.76 -62.04
C ASN A 177 6.57 -15.33 -63.01
N ASP A 178 7.52 -14.51 -62.61
CA ASP A 178 8.65 -14.07 -63.43
C ASP A 178 9.55 -15.27 -63.83
N LEU A 179 9.75 -16.22 -62.89
CA LEU A 179 10.52 -17.45 -63.17
C LEU A 179 9.85 -18.28 -64.27
N GLU A 180 8.52 -18.48 -64.19
CA GLU A 180 7.82 -19.27 -65.21
C GLU A 180 7.77 -18.55 -66.57
N SER A 181 7.56 -17.22 -66.54
CA SER A 181 7.69 -16.39 -67.77
C SER A 181 9.04 -16.55 -68.41
N LYS A 182 10.11 -16.53 -67.64
CA LYS A 182 11.47 -16.68 -68.15
C LYS A 182 11.78 -18.10 -68.70
N LYS A 183 11.22 -19.12 -68.08
CA LYS A 183 11.27 -20.49 -68.56
C LYS A 183 10.58 -20.62 -69.92
N ASN A 184 9.43 -20.00 -70.15
CA ASN A 184 8.72 -20.01 -71.41
C ASN A 184 9.54 -19.33 -72.52
N GLN A 185 10.14 -18.18 -72.25
CA GLN A 185 11.02 -17.49 -73.17
C GLN A 185 12.21 -18.34 -73.58
N ILE A 186 12.83 -19.11 -72.68
CA ILE A 186 13.91 -20.05 -72.95
C ILE A 186 13.42 -21.19 -73.85
N ARG A 187 12.22 -21.78 -73.62
CA ARG A 187 11.61 -22.83 -74.40
C ARG A 187 11.32 -22.36 -75.83
N GLU A 188 10.77 -21.16 -75.96
CA GLU A 188 10.49 -20.57 -77.29
C GLU A 188 11.74 -20.41 -78.16
N LEU A 189 12.90 -20.13 -77.52
CA LEU A 189 14.20 -20.08 -78.24
C LEU A 189 14.89 -21.46 -78.41
N GLY A 190 14.23 -22.58 -78.12
CA GLY A 190 14.75 -23.92 -78.18
C GLY A 190 15.81 -24.25 -77.12
N GLY A 191 15.85 -23.47 -76.02
CA GLY A 191 16.80 -23.67 -74.93
C GLY A 191 16.39 -24.77 -73.94
N VAL A 192 17.40 -25.39 -73.32
CA VAL A 192 17.21 -26.37 -72.26
C VAL A 192 17.08 -25.68 -70.93
N ILE A 193 16.07 -26.11 -70.11
CA ILE A 193 15.84 -25.59 -68.76
C ILE A 193 16.43 -26.61 -67.78
N PRO A 194 17.51 -26.26 -67.05
CA PRO A 194 18.05 -27.11 -66.00
C PRO A 194 17.08 -27.06 -64.75
N PRO A 195 17.16 -28.05 -63.82
CA PRO A 195 16.39 -28.05 -62.59
C PRO A 195 16.58 -26.77 -61.78
N ASP A 196 15.50 -26.31 -61.13
CA ASP A 196 15.56 -25.18 -60.26
C ASP A 196 16.08 -25.63 -58.88
N ASN A 197 17.27 -25.21 -58.50
CA ASN A 197 17.83 -25.44 -57.16
C ASN A 197 17.41 -24.27 -56.23
N ILE A 198 16.19 -24.33 -55.73
CA ILE A 198 15.64 -23.29 -54.83
C ILE A 198 15.82 -23.73 -53.39
N VAL A 199 16.77 -23.11 -52.70
CA VAL A 199 17.04 -23.31 -51.27
C VAL A 199 16.85 -22.00 -50.52
N ALA A 200 16.54 -22.07 -49.22
CA ALA A 200 16.35 -20.88 -48.40
C ALA A 200 17.71 -20.31 -47.95
N GLU A 201 18.45 -19.75 -48.89
CA GLU A 201 19.76 -19.12 -48.65
C GLU A 201 19.72 -17.65 -49.05
N ASP A 202 20.55 -16.85 -48.36
CA ASP A 202 20.82 -15.48 -48.80
C ASP A 202 21.80 -15.51 -49.97
N ARG A 203 21.30 -15.26 -51.14
CA ARG A 203 22.07 -15.21 -52.40
C ARG A 203 22.14 -13.81 -53.02
N THR A 204 22.00 -12.77 -52.17
CA THR A 204 21.97 -11.37 -52.62
C THR A 204 23.19 -10.99 -53.43
N ALA A 205 24.39 -11.38 -52.99
CA ALA A 205 25.64 -11.12 -53.71
C ALA A 205 25.70 -11.84 -55.07
N GLN A 206 25.22 -13.09 -55.11
CA GLN A 206 25.16 -13.85 -56.37
C GLN A 206 24.17 -13.23 -57.36
N LYS A 207 22.98 -12.77 -56.86
CA LYS A 207 22.02 -12.07 -57.68
C LYS A 207 22.59 -10.79 -58.27
N GLN A 208 23.24 -9.94 -57.46
CA GLN A 208 23.86 -8.70 -57.90
C GLN A 208 24.92 -8.96 -58.98
N ALA A 209 25.76 -9.99 -58.83
CA ALA A 209 26.77 -10.37 -59.81
C ALA A 209 26.14 -10.84 -61.15
N LEU A 210 25.03 -11.59 -61.10
CA LEU A 210 24.30 -12.03 -62.29
C LEU A 210 23.60 -10.83 -62.96
N ASP A 211 22.94 -9.93 -62.22
CA ASP A 211 22.29 -8.72 -62.75
C ASP A 211 23.34 -7.86 -63.49
N THR A 212 24.54 -7.68 -62.93
CA THR A 212 25.66 -7.00 -63.63
C THR A 212 26.06 -7.67 -64.89
N LYS A 213 26.20 -9.04 -64.93
CA LYS A 213 26.51 -9.78 -66.13
C LYS A 213 25.43 -9.63 -67.21
N ILE A 214 24.15 -9.66 -66.81
CA ILE A 214 23.01 -9.47 -67.70
C ILE A 214 23.13 -8.13 -68.43
N GLU A 215 23.36 -7.03 -67.66
CA GLU A 215 23.50 -5.69 -68.21
C GLU A 215 24.68 -5.56 -69.18
N ILE A 216 25.84 -6.18 -68.86
CA ILE A 216 27.01 -6.24 -69.76
C ILE A 216 26.66 -6.95 -71.07
N ILE A 217 25.96 -8.10 -71.01
CA ILE A 217 25.61 -8.89 -72.19
C ILE A 217 24.53 -8.14 -72.98
N LYS A 218 23.52 -7.53 -72.37
CA LYS A 218 22.52 -6.70 -73.06
C LYS A 218 23.20 -5.59 -73.88
N ASN A 219 24.11 -4.87 -73.26
CA ASN A 219 24.83 -3.77 -73.90
C ASN A 219 25.70 -4.30 -75.11
N LYS A 220 26.38 -5.41 -74.94
CA LYS A 220 27.14 -6.02 -76.01
C LYS A 220 26.25 -6.56 -77.15
N THR A 221 25.11 -7.13 -76.83
CA THR A 221 24.14 -7.64 -77.81
C THR A 221 23.56 -6.50 -78.62
N LEU A 222 23.25 -5.36 -78.04
CA LEU A 222 22.81 -4.14 -78.72
C LEU A 222 23.85 -3.65 -79.69
N VAL A 223 25.14 -3.65 -79.31
CA VAL A 223 26.26 -3.26 -80.20
C VAL A 223 26.44 -4.23 -81.39
N LEU A 224 26.26 -5.52 -81.12
CA LEU A 224 26.36 -6.57 -82.17
C LEU A 224 25.17 -6.47 -83.14
N GLN A 225 23.99 -6.18 -82.73
CA GLN A 225 22.77 -5.94 -83.54
C GLN A 225 22.96 -4.76 -84.54
N PHE A 226 23.72 -3.76 -84.18
CA PHE A 226 24.01 -2.60 -85.03
C PHE A 226 25.08 -2.90 -86.12
N ASN A 227 25.88 -3.97 -85.90
CA ASN A 227 27.05 -4.26 -86.79
C ASN A 227 26.89 -5.48 -87.68
N SER A 228 25.74 -6.20 -87.68
CA SER A 228 25.65 -7.45 -88.46
C SER A 228 24.67 -7.40 -89.60
N ASN A 229 25.25 -7.39 -90.80
CA ASN A 229 24.58 -7.85 -92.00
C ASN A 229 24.78 -9.36 -92.26
N PHE A 230 24.91 -10.20 -91.22
CA PHE A 230 25.20 -11.60 -91.33
C PHE A 230 24.16 -12.49 -90.65
N ASN A 231 23.69 -13.51 -91.43
CA ASN A 231 22.80 -14.63 -90.95
C ASN A 231 22.06 -14.40 -89.63
N ALA A 232 20.98 -13.69 -89.80
CA ALA A 232 20.38 -13.02 -88.65
C ALA A 232 19.75 -13.99 -87.63
N ASP A 233 19.24 -15.13 -88.00
CA ASP A 233 18.37 -15.91 -87.11
C ASP A 233 19.09 -16.79 -86.09
N LEU A 234 20.26 -17.32 -86.42
CA LEU A 234 21.04 -18.20 -85.52
C LEU A 234 21.98 -17.43 -84.59
N GLN A 235 22.47 -16.28 -85.01
CA GLN A 235 23.39 -15.45 -84.20
C GLN A 235 22.64 -14.54 -83.24
N LEU A 236 21.37 -14.18 -83.52
CA LEU A 236 20.52 -13.39 -82.64
C LEU A 236 19.92 -14.23 -81.50
N ALA A 237 19.56 -15.47 -81.74
CA ALA A 237 18.95 -16.33 -80.75
C ALA A 237 19.90 -16.70 -79.59
N TYR A 238 21.18 -16.91 -79.89
CA TYR A 238 22.13 -17.36 -78.83
C TYR A 238 22.42 -16.31 -77.72
N PRO A 239 22.64 -15.03 -78.04
CA PRO A 239 22.79 -14.03 -77.04
C PRO A 239 21.54 -13.87 -76.16
N PHE A 240 20.36 -13.91 -76.77
CA PHE A 240 19.08 -13.82 -76.01
C PHE A 240 18.87 -15.04 -75.10
N LEU A 241 19.18 -16.24 -75.56
CA LEU A 241 19.12 -17.43 -74.73
C LEU A 241 20.06 -17.34 -73.53
N THR A 242 21.30 -16.86 -73.77
CA THR A 242 22.26 -16.65 -72.67
C THR A 242 21.72 -15.61 -71.64
N ILE A 243 21.17 -14.50 -72.12
CA ILE A 243 20.56 -13.49 -71.28
C ILE A 243 19.41 -14.10 -70.47
N TYR A 244 18.49 -14.81 -71.11
CA TYR A 244 17.31 -15.39 -70.40
C TYR A 244 17.69 -16.47 -69.36
N GLN A 245 18.75 -17.25 -69.64
CA GLN A 245 19.29 -18.22 -68.69
C GLN A 245 19.87 -17.51 -67.41
N LEU A 246 20.63 -16.42 -67.65
CA LEU A 246 21.18 -15.63 -66.56
C LEU A 246 20.06 -14.89 -65.75
N GLU A 247 19.06 -14.33 -66.43
CA GLU A 247 17.91 -13.73 -65.81
C GLU A 247 17.14 -14.77 -64.99
N ARG A 248 16.90 -15.96 -65.49
CA ARG A 248 16.33 -17.07 -64.75
C ARG A 248 17.13 -17.37 -63.47
N GLN A 249 18.48 -17.48 -63.63
CA GLN A 249 19.34 -17.75 -62.47
C GLN A 249 19.30 -16.60 -61.42
N SER A 250 19.22 -15.35 -61.87
CA SER A 250 19.03 -14.20 -61.00
C SER A 250 17.68 -14.25 -60.23
N ILE A 251 16.60 -14.64 -60.90
CA ILE A 251 15.29 -14.83 -60.29
C ILE A 251 15.34 -15.96 -59.26
N ILE A 252 16.00 -17.11 -59.55
CA ILE A 252 16.16 -18.19 -58.58
C ILE A 252 16.92 -17.71 -57.34
N CYS A 253 17.98 -16.91 -57.49
CA CYS A 253 18.69 -16.33 -56.35
C CYS A 253 17.79 -15.38 -55.55
N ALA A 254 16.94 -14.59 -56.21
CA ALA A 254 15.97 -13.73 -55.53
C ALA A 254 14.92 -14.53 -54.73
N ILE A 255 14.44 -15.66 -55.33
CA ILE A 255 13.53 -16.58 -54.63
C ILE A 255 14.21 -17.20 -53.40
N CYS A 256 15.47 -17.64 -53.52
CA CYS A 256 16.24 -18.17 -52.38
C CYS A 256 16.36 -17.15 -51.23
N THR A 257 16.73 -15.90 -51.57
CA THR A 257 16.82 -14.80 -50.62
C THR A 257 15.45 -14.52 -49.97
N ASN A 258 14.38 -14.50 -50.75
CA ASN A 258 13.05 -14.25 -50.26
C ASN A 258 12.58 -15.36 -49.27
N ARG A 259 12.84 -16.63 -49.59
CA ARG A 259 12.57 -17.76 -48.67
C ARG A 259 13.38 -17.66 -47.40
N TYR A 260 14.62 -17.24 -47.45
CA TYR A 260 15.47 -17.00 -46.28
C TYR A 260 14.87 -15.90 -45.39
N LEU A 261 14.53 -14.74 -45.95
CA LEU A 261 13.91 -13.62 -45.24
C LEU A 261 12.56 -14.03 -44.59
N ARG A 262 11.75 -14.79 -45.30
CA ARG A 262 10.49 -15.35 -44.81
C ARG A 262 10.71 -16.21 -43.56
N ASN A 263 11.72 -17.08 -43.56
CA ASN A 263 12.06 -17.94 -42.44
C ASN A 263 12.50 -17.11 -41.21
N ILE A 264 13.38 -16.11 -41.41
CA ILE A 264 13.82 -15.20 -40.33
C ILE A 264 12.64 -14.42 -39.77
N ASN A 265 11.81 -13.85 -40.65
CA ASN A 265 10.63 -13.08 -40.20
C ASN A 265 9.70 -13.95 -39.36
N ARG A 266 9.40 -15.20 -39.78
CA ARG A 266 8.59 -16.15 -39.02
C ARG A 266 9.21 -16.51 -37.67
N GLN A 267 10.53 -16.71 -37.61
CA GLN A 267 11.23 -16.95 -36.34
C GLN A 267 11.11 -15.76 -35.40
N ASN A 268 11.32 -14.55 -35.88
CA ASN A 268 11.18 -13.32 -35.12
C ASN A 268 9.74 -13.14 -34.62
N ALA A 269 8.73 -13.37 -35.46
CA ALA A 269 7.33 -13.32 -35.08
C ALA A 269 6.99 -14.31 -33.94
N ASN A 270 7.55 -15.54 -34.00
CA ASN A 270 7.37 -16.53 -32.93
C ASN A 270 8.01 -16.09 -31.61
N ILE A 271 9.19 -15.43 -31.66
CA ILE A 271 9.82 -14.84 -30.48
C ILE A 271 8.88 -13.81 -29.85
N GLN A 272 8.29 -12.91 -30.67
CA GLN A 272 7.34 -11.89 -30.15
C GLN A 272 6.10 -12.54 -29.52
N ARG A 273 5.51 -13.56 -30.16
CA ARG A 273 4.36 -14.30 -29.62
C ARG A 273 4.68 -14.93 -28.27
N ASN A 274 5.86 -15.52 -28.12
CA ASN A 274 6.31 -16.10 -26.84
C ASN A 274 6.48 -15.03 -25.76
N GLN A 275 7.04 -13.87 -26.10
CA GLN A 275 7.16 -12.75 -25.14
C GLN A 275 5.79 -12.23 -24.72
N ILE A 276 4.84 -12.05 -25.64
CA ILE A 276 3.47 -11.65 -25.34
C ILE A 276 2.82 -12.65 -24.35
N ALA A 277 2.99 -13.96 -24.54
CA ALA A 277 2.48 -14.98 -23.63
C ALA A 277 3.07 -14.84 -22.21
N VAL A 278 4.38 -14.61 -22.09
CA VAL A 278 5.04 -14.36 -20.80
C VAL A 278 4.48 -13.13 -20.12
N TYR A 279 4.30 -12.02 -20.86
CA TYR A 279 3.73 -10.80 -20.27
C TYR A 279 2.26 -10.97 -19.90
N ASN A 280 1.46 -11.72 -20.65
CA ASN A 280 0.08 -12.06 -20.25
C ASN A 280 0.05 -12.77 -18.90
N SER A 281 0.87 -13.80 -18.70
CA SER A 281 0.95 -14.50 -17.41
C SER A 281 1.39 -13.59 -16.25
N ARG A 282 2.35 -12.68 -16.48
CA ARG A 282 2.77 -11.70 -15.48
C ARG A 282 1.65 -10.70 -15.13
N ILE A 283 0.90 -10.24 -16.12
CA ILE A 283 -0.25 -9.34 -15.95
C ILE A 283 -1.35 -10.04 -15.15
N GLU A 284 -1.66 -11.30 -15.43
CA GLU A 284 -2.64 -12.10 -14.67
C GLU A 284 -2.21 -12.25 -13.21
N ALA A 285 -0.95 -12.60 -12.95
CA ALA A 285 -0.41 -12.70 -11.60
C ALA A 285 -0.51 -11.35 -10.86
N LYS A 286 -0.16 -10.23 -11.51
CA LYS A 286 -0.24 -8.90 -10.93
C LYS A 286 -1.68 -8.47 -10.64
N ASN A 287 -2.64 -8.81 -11.49
CA ASN A 287 -4.06 -8.60 -11.25
C ASN A 287 -4.57 -9.39 -10.04
N ALA A 288 -4.09 -10.63 -9.85
CA ALA A 288 -4.43 -11.42 -8.68
C ALA A 288 -3.88 -10.78 -7.38
N GLU A 289 -2.63 -10.28 -7.39
CA GLU A 289 -2.05 -9.53 -6.26
C GLU A 289 -2.87 -8.27 -5.92
N ILE A 290 -3.29 -7.50 -6.92
CA ILE A 290 -4.14 -6.31 -6.77
C ILE A 290 -5.50 -6.69 -6.17
N THR A 291 -6.12 -7.77 -6.64
CA THR A 291 -7.40 -8.26 -6.11
C THR A 291 -7.28 -8.66 -4.65
N GLN A 292 -6.21 -9.36 -4.28
CA GLN A 292 -5.94 -9.69 -2.88
C GLN A 292 -5.74 -8.43 -2.04
N LYS A 293 -5.02 -7.44 -2.53
CA LYS A 293 -4.79 -6.18 -1.82
C LYS A 293 -6.08 -5.39 -1.60
N HIS A 294 -7.00 -5.40 -2.56
CA HIS A 294 -8.35 -4.82 -2.37
C HIS A 294 -9.14 -5.54 -1.27
N SER A 295 -9.04 -6.87 -1.20
CA SER A 295 -9.67 -7.66 -0.14
C SER A 295 -9.08 -7.29 1.23
N ASP A 296 -7.75 -7.21 1.34
CA ASP A 296 -7.05 -6.82 2.58
C ASP A 296 -7.49 -5.42 3.06
N ILE A 297 -7.59 -4.45 2.15
CA ILE A 297 -8.08 -3.09 2.42
C ILE A 297 -9.54 -3.12 2.90
N SER A 298 -10.41 -3.90 2.28
CA SER A 298 -11.81 -4.03 2.69
C SER A 298 -11.93 -4.62 4.09
N GLN A 299 -11.16 -5.66 4.38
CA GLN A 299 -11.10 -6.25 5.72
C GLN A 299 -10.62 -5.23 6.75
N LYS A 300 -9.53 -4.49 6.45
CA LYS A 300 -8.98 -3.49 7.36
C LYS A 300 -9.96 -2.34 7.64
N ASN A 301 -10.72 -1.89 6.63
CA ASN A 301 -11.80 -0.91 6.82
C ASN A 301 -12.89 -1.44 7.76
N SER A 302 -13.25 -2.72 7.67
CA SER A 302 -14.22 -3.34 8.57
C SER A 302 -13.69 -3.42 10.01
N GLU A 303 -12.42 -3.75 10.19
CA GLU A 303 -11.75 -3.76 11.50
C GLU A 303 -11.74 -2.36 12.14
N ILE A 304 -11.41 -1.32 11.36
CA ILE A 304 -11.44 0.08 11.80
C ILE A 304 -12.87 0.49 12.20
N GLN A 305 -13.87 0.14 11.40
CA GLN A 305 -15.27 0.45 11.72
C GLN A 305 -15.73 -0.23 13.02
N ASN A 306 -15.35 -1.49 13.22
CA ASN A 306 -15.63 -2.23 14.46
C ASN A 306 -14.93 -1.57 15.66
N ALA A 307 -13.68 -1.15 15.51
CA ALA A 307 -12.96 -0.42 16.56
C ALA A 307 -13.65 0.92 16.89
N LYS A 308 -14.09 1.69 15.89
CA LYS A 308 -14.86 2.94 16.08
C LYS A 308 -16.17 2.70 16.81
N ASN A 309 -16.91 1.65 16.45
CA ASN A 309 -18.15 1.28 17.11
C ASN A 309 -17.93 0.89 18.57
N LEU A 310 -16.87 0.13 18.86
CA LEU A 310 -16.51 -0.28 20.22
C LEU A 310 -16.11 0.94 21.07
N ILE A 311 -15.31 1.86 20.53
CA ILE A 311 -14.94 3.13 21.16
C ILE A 311 -16.21 3.94 21.50
N SER A 312 -17.12 4.10 20.52
CA SER A 312 -18.37 4.83 20.72
C SER A 312 -19.27 4.19 21.78
N SER A 313 -19.41 2.87 21.76
CA SER A 313 -20.18 2.11 22.76
C SER A 313 -19.58 2.29 24.16
N ARG A 314 -18.27 2.18 24.30
CA ARG A 314 -17.58 2.38 25.59
C ARG A 314 -17.72 3.81 26.10
N ALA A 315 -17.57 4.82 25.23
CA ALA A 315 -17.77 6.22 25.59
C ALA A 315 -19.20 6.48 26.03
N THR A 316 -20.20 5.92 25.36
CA THR A 316 -21.60 6.04 25.72
C THR A 316 -21.90 5.39 27.08
N THR A 317 -21.42 4.17 27.30
CA THR A 317 -21.56 3.45 28.58
C THR A 317 -20.92 4.25 29.71
N PHE A 318 -19.73 4.81 29.48
CA PHE A 318 -19.03 5.65 30.43
C PHE A 318 -19.86 6.91 30.78
N ASN A 319 -20.32 7.66 29.77
CA ASN A 319 -21.03 8.91 29.96
C ASN A 319 -22.41 8.70 30.66
N THR A 320 -23.12 7.63 30.33
CA THR A 320 -24.49 7.42 30.80
C THR A 320 -24.56 6.69 32.14
N THR A 321 -23.72 5.68 32.36
CA THR A 321 -23.83 4.80 33.53
C THR A 321 -22.81 5.15 34.60
N PHE A 322 -21.55 5.28 34.22
CA PHE A 322 -20.45 5.52 35.15
C PHE A 322 -20.43 6.98 35.61
N MET A 323 -20.50 7.93 34.68
CA MET A 323 -20.42 9.35 35.03
C MET A 323 -21.63 9.82 35.85
N GLN A 324 -22.84 9.32 35.57
CA GLN A 324 -24.00 9.69 36.38
C GLN A 324 -23.88 9.19 37.82
N SER A 325 -23.40 7.96 38.03
CA SER A 325 -23.25 7.42 39.38
C SER A 325 -22.06 8.00 40.15
N GLN A 326 -20.92 8.21 39.47
CA GLN A 326 -19.69 8.70 40.10
C GLN A 326 -19.63 10.23 40.16
N LYS A 327 -20.31 10.94 39.24
CA LYS A 327 -20.45 12.39 39.26
C LYS A 327 -21.13 12.86 40.55
N ALA A 328 -22.23 12.22 40.92
CA ALA A 328 -22.92 12.51 42.17
C ALA A 328 -22.03 12.29 43.41
N LEU A 329 -21.15 11.29 43.38
CA LEU A 329 -20.22 10.97 44.44
C LEU A 329 -19.05 11.99 44.51
N VAL A 330 -18.57 12.49 43.36
CA VAL A 330 -17.45 13.43 43.28
C VAL A 330 -17.89 14.89 43.47
N GLU A 331 -19.06 15.28 42.93
CA GLU A 331 -19.59 16.66 43.05
C GLU A 331 -20.28 16.92 44.38
N GLY A 332 -20.76 15.89 45.10
CA GLY A 332 -21.34 16.01 46.43
C GLY A 332 -20.31 16.17 47.55
N ILE A 333 -19.03 16.23 47.25
CA ILE A 333 -17.97 16.46 48.23
C ILE A 333 -17.77 17.96 48.40
N ASP A 334 -18.00 18.46 49.60
CA ASP A 334 -17.69 19.84 49.98
C ASP A 334 -16.15 20.02 49.92
N LEU A 335 -15.68 20.78 48.93
CA LEU A 335 -14.27 21.13 48.76
C LEU A 335 -13.89 22.37 49.63
N SER A 336 -14.83 22.93 50.39
CA SER A 336 -14.54 24.06 51.29
C SER A 336 -13.69 23.64 52.51
N PHE A 337 -13.52 22.32 52.72
CA PHE A 337 -12.63 21.81 53.76
C PHE A 337 -11.17 22.00 53.36
N ASP A 338 -10.52 23.05 53.88
CA ASP A 338 -9.10 23.29 53.65
C ASP A 338 -8.25 22.43 54.63
N TYR A 339 -7.95 21.22 54.15
CA TYR A 339 -7.09 20.27 54.89
C TYR A 339 -5.61 20.66 54.94
N ARG A 340 -5.26 21.86 54.39
CA ARG A 340 -3.93 22.48 54.53
C ARG A 340 -3.85 23.38 55.75
N ALA A 341 -4.99 23.74 56.35
CA ALA A 341 -4.99 24.51 57.58
C ALA A 341 -4.40 23.65 58.70
N GLU A 342 -3.20 24.01 59.19
CA GLU A 342 -2.70 23.50 60.45
C GLU A 342 -3.69 23.91 61.55
N PRO A 343 -4.06 23.02 62.47
CA PRO A 343 -4.88 23.42 63.60
C PRO A 343 -4.07 24.44 64.42
N SER A 344 -4.56 25.65 64.48
CA SER A 344 -4.03 26.75 65.30
C SER A 344 -4.10 26.40 66.79
#